data_f82942e276c1a988513c42e101144e69
#
_entry.id   f82942e276c1a988513c42e101144e69
#
_cell.length_a   1.000
_cell.length_b   1.000
_cell.length_c   1.000
_cell.angle_alpha   90.00
_cell.angle_beta   90.00
_cell.angle_gamma   90.00
#
_symmetry.space_group_name_H-M   'P 1'
#
loop_
_entity.id
_entity.type
_entity.pdbx_description
1 polymer ?
#
loop_
_entity_poly.entity_id
_entity_poly.type
_entity_poly.pdbx_seq_one_letter_code
_entity_poly.pdbx_strand_id
1 'polypeptide(L)'
;MDAVIRILQYLKAAPGTGLSFKKRRSRGVEVFTDADWAGYVPDRRSTSGMCTYVWGNLVTWRSKKQSVVSRSSAEAELRSLASGVCEGIWLKKVLDDLKIIIECPIKLSVIIKPLSA
;
A
#
# COMPACT_ATOMS: atom_id res chain seq x y z
N MET A 1 1.01 9.80 2.74
CA MET A 1 -0.28 9.15 2.39
C MET A 1 -0.88 9.58 1.05
N ASP A 2 -0.18 10.43 0.31
CA ASP A 2 -0.84 11.06 -0.85
C ASP A 2 -1.25 10.10 -1.96
N ALA A 3 -0.38 9.15 -2.34
CA ALA A 3 -0.69 8.22 -3.43
C ALA A 3 -1.85 7.28 -3.07
N VAL A 4 -1.83 6.68 -1.88
CA VAL A 4 -2.88 5.75 -1.44
C VAL A 4 -4.18 6.49 -1.20
N ILE A 5 -4.13 7.66 -0.55
CA ILE A 5 -5.33 8.49 -0.32
C ILE A 5 -5.92 8.95 -1.65
N ARG A 6 -5.10 9.38 -2.61
CA ARG A 6 -5.58 9.79 -3.93
C ARG A 6 -6.30 8.66 -4.66
N ILE A 7 -5.75 7.44 -4.59
CA ILE A 7 -6.39 6.27 -5.18
C ILE A 7 -7.76 6.03 -4.52
N LEU A 8 -7.80 6.05 -3.19
CA LEU A 8 -9.04 5.84 -2.45
C LEU A 8 -10.06 6.95 -2.72
N GLN A 9 -9.62 8.21 -2.77
CA GLN A 9 -10.49 9.35 -3.10
C GLN A 9 -11.04 9.23 -4.52
N TYR A 10 -10.20 8.83 -5.47
CA TYR A 10 -10.62 8.62 -6.85
C TYR A 10 -11.69 7.54 -6.92
N LEU A 11 -11.48 6.40 -6.27
CA LEU A 11 -12.44 5.30 -6.26
C LEU A 11 -13.75 5.71 -5.60
N LYS A 12 -13.69 6.50 -4.52
CA LYS A 12 -14.87 7.00 -3.83
C LYS A 12 -15.63 8.05 -4.64
N ALA A 13 -14.92 8.93 -5.32
CA ALA A 13 -15.52 10.00 -6.12
C ALA A 13 -16.18 9.49 -7.40
N ALA A 14 -15.77 8.34 -7.91
CA ALA A 14 -16.29 7.74 -9.13
C ALA A 14 -16.78 6.31 -8.87
N PRO A 15 -17.78 6.12 -7.98
CA PRO A 15 -18.33 4.80 -7.73
C PRO A 15 -18.94 4.23 -9.00
N GLY A 16 -18.67 2.97 -9.28
CA GLY A 16 -19.12 2.31 -10.50
C GLY A 16 -18.15 2.45 -11.67
N THR A 17 -17.12 3.30 -11.55
CA THR A 17 -16.00 3.29 -12.49
C THR A 17 -15.05 2.18 -12.09
N GLY A 18 -15.01 1.10 -12.87
CA GLY A 18 -14.16 -0.04 -12.58
C GLY A 18 -12.68 0.26 -12.73
N LEU A 19 -11.86 -0.60 -12.13
CA LEU A 19 -10.43 -0.60 -12.36
C LEU A 19 -10.14 -1.20 -13.74
N SER A 20 -9.25 -0.57 -14.49
CA SER A 20 -8.85 -1.07 -15.79
C SER A 20 -7.62 -1.96 -15.63
N PHE A 21 -7.74 -3.23 -16.04
CA PHE A 21 -6.61 -4.16 -16.09
C PHE A 21 -6.11 -4.26 -17.53
N LYS A 22 -4.81 -4.00 -17.70
CA LYS A 22 -4.18 -4.06 -19.02
C LYS A 22 -3.10 -5.13 -19.03
N LYS A 23 -2.95 -5.80 -20.16
CA LYS A 23 -1.81 -6.67 -20.38
C LYS A 23 -0.57 -5.81 -20.55
N ARG A 24 0.39 -5.96 -19.62
CA ARG A 24 1.64 -5.20 -19.63
C ARG A 24 2.82 -6.14 -19.77
N ARG A 25 3.98 -5.59 -20.16
CA ARG A 25 5.22 -6.36 -20.29
C ARG A 25 5.79 -6.76 -18.94
N SER A 26 5.61 -5.91 -17.92
CA SER A 26 6.10 -6.21 -16.57
C SER A 26 5.35 -7.39 -15.96
N ARG A 27 6.11 -8.33 -15.41
CA ARG A 27 5.59 -9.48 -14.66
C ARG A 27 5.86 -9.33 -13.16
N GLY A 28 6.29 -8.16 -12.75
CA GLY A 28 6.65 -7.88 -11.37
C GLY A 28 5.46 -7.61 -10.47
N VAL A 29 5.71 -7.71 -9.18
CA VAL A 29 4.78 -7.32 -8.12
C VAL A 29 5.41 -6.16 -7.36
N GLU A 30 4.62 -5.12 -7.14
CA GLU A 30 5.04 -3.95 -6.38
C GLU A 30 4.08 -3.69 -5.24
N VAL A 31 4.64 -3.38 -4.07
CA VAL A 31 3.88 -3.00 -2.88
C VAL A 31 4.33 -1.60 -2.48
N PHE A 32 3.38 -0.69 -2.37
CA PHE A 32 3.63 0.68 -1.90
C PHE A 32 3.00 0.86 -0.54
N THR A 33 3.76 1.42 0.40
CA THR A 33 3.29 1.70 1.76
C THR A 33 3.52 3.16 2.11
N ASP A 34 2.66 3.67 2.97
CA ASP A 34 2.75 5.01 3.51
C ASP A 34 2.15 5.04 4.91
N ALA A 35 2.56 6.00 5.72
CA ALA A 35 2.00 6.21 7.04
C ALA A 35 1.77 7.69 7.29
N ASP A 36 0.64 7.99 7.90
CA ASP A 36 0.29 9.32 8.37
C ASP A 36 0.47 9.34 9.89
N TRP A 37 1.63 9.89 10.33
CA TRP A 37 2.02 9.84 11.74
C TRP A 37 1.16 10.74 12.59
N ALA A 38 0.48 10.11 13.59
CA ALA A 38 -0.26 10.82 14.64
C ALA A 38 -1.25 11.86 14.11
N GLY A 39 -1.81 11.65 12.90
CA GLY A 39 -2.68 12.63 12.26
C GLY A 39 -4.04 12.79 12.92
N TYR A 40 -4.53 11.77 13.60
CA TYR A 40 -5.80 11.81 14.32
C TYR A 40 -5.60 12.19 15.78
N VAL A 41 -5.92 13.42 16.12
CA VAL A 41 -5.65 14.00 17.44
C VAL A 41 -6.22 13.22 18.63
N PRO A 42 -7.48 12.70 18.60
CA PRO A 42 -8.04 12.03 19.77
C PRO A 42 -7.26 10.83 20.29
N ASP A 43 -6.70 10.00 19.42
CA ASP A 43 -5.98 8.80 19.85
C ASP A 43 -4.50 8.79 19.47
N ARG A 44 -4.07 9.70 18.60
CA ARG A 44 -2.68 9.80 18.11
C ARG A 44 -2.13 8.53 17.48
N ARG A 45 -2.98 7.58 17.12
CA ARG A 45 -2.57 6.43 16.33
C ARG A 45 -2.40 6.82 14.87
N SER A 46 -1.32 6.35 14.29
CA SER A 46 -1.03 6.60 12.88
C SER A 46 -1.90 5.78 11.97
N THR A 47 -2.12 6.27 10.75
CA THR A 47 -2.83 5.53 9.72
C THR A 47 -1.83 4.96 8.73
N SER A 48 -1.90 3.67 8.48
CA SER A 48 -1.12 3.00 7.44
C SER A 48 -1.93 2.92 6.15
N GLY A 49 -1.29 3.26 5.05
CA GLY A 49 -1.84 3.08 3.72
C GLY A 49 -0.99 2.10 2.92
N MET A 50 -1.63 1.35 2.04
CA MET A 50 -0.95 0.36 1.23
C MET A 50 -1.70 0.14 -0.06
N CYS A 51 -0.95 -0.07 -1.15
CA CYS A 51 -1.52 -0.57 -2.40
C CYS A 51 -0.54 -1.54 -3.05
N THR A 52 -1.08 -2.49 -3.80
CA THR A 52 -0.27 -3.49 -4.50
C THR A 52 -0.60 -3.51 -5.98
N TYR A 53 0.43 -3.73 -6.78
CA TYR A 53 0.32 -3.85 -8.23
C TYR A 53 0.87 -5.21 -8.65
N VAL A 54 0.10 -5.91 -9.49
CA VAL A 54 0.55 -7.15 -10.14
C VAL A 54 0.59 -6.89 -11.64
N TRP A 55 1.77 -7.10 -12.24
CA TRP A 55 1.98 -6.84 -13.66
C TRP A 55 1.56 -5.40 -14.05
N GLY A 56 1.83 -4.44 -13.16
CA GLY A 56 1.49 -3.04 -13.37
C GLY A 56 0.02 -2.69 -13.16
N ASN A 57 -0.80 -3.61 -12.69
CA ASN A 57 -2.22 -3.37 -12.43
C ASN A 57 -2.49 -3.33 -10.93
N LEU A 58 -3.25 -2.34 -10.49
CA LEU A 58 -3.65 -2.21 -9.09
C LEU A 58 -4.61 -3.34 -8.72
N VAL A 59 -4.26 -4.14 -7.73
CA VAL A 59 -5.05 -5.32 -7.32
C VAL A 59 -5.57 -5.24 -5.89
N THR A 60 -4.81 -4.64 -4.97
CA THR A 60 -5.28 -4.43 -3.59
C THR A 60 -4.89 -3.05 -3.08
N TRP A 61 -5.70 -2.55 -2.15
CA TRP A 61 -5.41 -1.30 -1.45
C TRP A 61 -6.06 -1.36 -0.07
N ARG A 62 -5.45 -0.67 0.87
CA ARG A 62 -5.94 -0.64 2.25
C ARG A 62 -5.52 0.65 2.93
N SER A 63 -6.39 1.16 3.79
CA SER A 63 -6.07 2.23 4.73
C SER A 63 -6.60 1.79 6.09
N LYS A 64 -5.71 1.76 7.10
CA LYS A 64 -6.07 1.26 8.43
C LYS A 64 -5.26 1.97 9.49
N LYS A 65 -5.90 2.29 10.61
CA LYS A 65 -5.20 2.78 11.79
C LYS A 65 -4.30 1.70 12.39
N GLN A 66 -3.13 2.10 12.81
CA GLN A 66 -2.21 1.25 13.57
C GLN A 66 -2.79 0.98 14.96
N SER A 67 -2.51 -0.19 15.50
CA SER A 67 -3.04 -0.61 16.80
C SER A 67 -2.40 0.09 17.99
N VAL A 68 -1.24 0.71 17.79
CA VAL A 68 -0.47 1.39 18.83
C VAL A 68 -0.06 2.77 18.37
N VAL A 69 0.27 3.63 19.34
CA VAL A 69 0.81 4.96 19.05
C VAL A 69 2.30 4.85 18.76
N SER A 70 2.73 5.36 17.62
CA SER A 70 4.15 5.43 17.25
C SER A 70 4.79 6.68 17.84
N ARG A 71 6.02 6.55 18.29
CA ARG A 71 6.77 7.66 18.89
C ARG A 71 7.41 8.60 17.89
N SER A 72 7.50 8.18 16.64
CA SER A 72 8.08 8.98 15.57
C SER A 72 7.46 8.61 14.23
N SER A 73 7.65 9.47 13.23
CA SER A 73 7.22 9.17 11.87
C SER A 73 7.95 7.94 11.31
N ALA A 74 9.22 7.77 11.66
CA ALA A 74 10.00 6.60 11.25
C ALA A 74 9.40 5.30 11.79
N GLU A 75 8.98 5.28 13.05
CA GLU A 75 8.32 4.11 13.63
C GLU A 75 6.99 3.82 12.92
N ALA A 76 6.20 4.85 12.64
CA ALA A 76 4.94 4.70 11.92
C ALA A 76 5.17 4.13 10.52
N GLU A 77 6.18 4.61 9.81
CA GLU A 77 6.55 4.11 8.49
C GLU A 77 7.03 2.67 8.52
N LEU A 78 7.84 2.29 9.52
CA LEU A 78 8.30 0.92 9.70
C LEU A 78 7.15 -0.04 10.00
N ARG A 79 6.16 0.39 10.75
CA ARG A 79 4.95 -0.41 11.00
C ARG A 79 4.14 -0.62 9.73
N SER A 80 4.00 0.43 8.92
CA SER A 80 3.37 0.32 7.60
C SER A 80 4.15 -0.61 6.68
N LEU A 81 5.47 -0.51 6.69
CA LEU A 81 6.34 -1.35 5.88
C LEU A 81 6.20 -2.82 6.27
N ALA A 82 6.15 -3.13 7.57
CA ALA A 82 5.94 -4.49 8.05
C ALA A 82 4.60 -5.06 7.54
N SER A 83 3.54 -4.26 7.58
CA SER A 83 2.24 -4.65 7.01
C SER A 83 2.33 -4.91 5.51
N GLY A 84 3.09 -4.08 4.79
CA GLY A 84 3.34 -4.25 3.36
C GLY A 84 4.08 -5.54 3.05
N VAL A 85 5.07 -5.92 3.85
CA VAL A 85 5.79 -7.19 3.72
C VAL A 85 4.83 -8.36 3.87
N CYS A 86 3.98 -8.32 4.89
CA CYS A 86 2.97 -9.37 5.12
C CYS A 86 2.01 -9.49 3.94
N GLU A 87 1.57 -8.36 3.39
CA GLU A 87 0.69 -8.34 2.21
C GLU A 87 1.40 -8.93 0.99
N GLY A 88 2.65 -8.57 0.78
CA GLY A 88 3.45 -9.12 -0.32
C GLY A 88 3.62 -10.62 -0.24
N ILE A 89 3.89 -11.14 0.95
CA ILE A 89 4.02 -12.58 1.19
C ILE A 89 2.70 -13.30 0.91
N TRP A 90 1.61 -12.75 1.43
CA TRP A 90 0.27 -13.30 1.19
C TRP A 90 -0.08 -13.30 -0.29
N LEU A 91 0.15 -12.18 -0.96
CA LEU A 91 -0.14 -12.04 -2.39
C LEU A 91 0.66 -13.02 -3.24
N LYS A 92 1.94 -13.20 -2.93
CA LYS A 92 2.78 -14.20 -3.60
C LYS A 92 2.20 -15.60 -3.46
N LYS A 93 1.78 -15.95 -2.26
CA LYS A 93 1.15 -17.25 -1.99
C LYS A 93 -0.12 -17.44 -2.81
N VAL A 94 -0.98 -16.43 -2.87
CA VAL A 94 -2.21 -16.48 -3.67
C VAL A 94 -1.90 -16.64 -5.15
N LEU A 95 -0.92 -15.89 -5.66
CA LEU A 95 -0.51 -15.97 -7.07
C LEU A 95 0.09 -17.32 -7.41
N ASP A 96 0.89 -17.90 -6.50
CA ASP A 96 1.43 -19.24 -6.68
C ASP A 96 0.30 -20.28 -6.74
N ASP A 97 -0.70 -20.16 -5.86
CA ASP A 97 -1.87 -21.05 -5.85
C ASP A 97 -2.68 -20.95 -7.14
N LEU A 98 -2.74 -19.75 -7.73
CA LEU A 98 -3.41 -19.51 -9.01
C LEU A 98 -2.54 -19.86 -10.22
N LYS A 99 -1.31 -20.36 -10.02
CA LYS A 99 -0.36 -20.70 -11.08
C LYS A 99 0.03 -19.48 -11.94
N ILE A 100 0.03 -18.29 -11.34
CA ILE A 100 0.46 -17.06 -11.98
C ILE A 100 1.95 -16.86 -11.71
N ILE A 101 2.73 -16.79 -12.79
CA ILE A 101 4.18 -16.59 -12.70
C ILE A 101 4.47 -15.10 -12.52
N ILE A 102 5.25 -14.78 -11.50
CA ILE A 102 5.70 -13.41 -11.23
C ILE A 102 7.22 -13.35 -11.21
N GLU A 103 7.76 -12.20 -11.59
CA GLU A 103 9.18 -11.92 -11.46
C GLU A 103 9.53 -11.61 -10.01
N CYS A 104 10.57 -12.22 -9.51
CA CYS A 104 11.12 -11.92 -8.19
C CYS A 104 12.40 -11.07 -8.34
N PRO A 105 12.73 -10.23 -7.35
CA PRO A 105 12.04 -10.04 -6.08
C PRO A 105 10.80 -9.15 -6.19
N ILE A 106 9.92 -9.24 -5.21
CA ILE A 106 8.81 -8.31 -5.06
C ILE A 106 9.37 -6.96 -4.61
N LYS A 107 9.04 -5.90 -5.32
CA LYS A 107 9.47 -4.56 -4.95
C LYS A 107 8.58 -3.99 -3.85
N LEU A 108 9.21 -3.53 -2.80
CA LEU A 108 8.54 -2.87 -1.68
C LEU A 108 9.05 -1.43 -1.60
N SER A 109 8.15 -0.48 -1.72
CA SER A 109 8.47 0.94 -1.74
C SER A 109 7.71 1.68 -0.65
N VAL A 110 8.43 2.54 0.06
CA VAL A 110 7.82 3.45 1.02
C VAL A 110 7.66 4.80 0.34
N ILE A 111 6.45 5.37 0.41
CA ILE A 111 6.21 6.70 -0.11
C ILE A 111 6.72 7.69 0.92
N ILE A 112 7.80 8.38 0.59
CA ILE A 112 8.41 9.37 1.46
C ILE A 112 7.81 10.73 1.13
N LYS A 113 7.20 11.36 2.15
CA LYS A 113 6.75 12.74 2.02
C LYS A 113 7.94 13.68 2.21
N PRO A 114 8.12 14.71 1.37
CA PRO A 114 9.09 15.72 1.66
C PRO A 114 8.72 16.42 2.98
N LEU A 115 9.75 16.70 3.80
CA LEU A 115 9.55 17.50 4.99
C LEU A 115 9.03 18.88 4.56
N SER A 116 7.78 19.13 4.85
CA SER A 116 7.22 20.48 4.64
C SER A 116 7.86 21.43 5.64
N ALA A 117 8.44 22.45 5.13
CA ALA A 117 8.96 23.53 5.96
C ALA A 117 7.84 24.21 6.75
#